data_d75e9c3d0d2e81a83872bbeadaba909e
#
_entry.id   d75e9c3d0d2e81a83872bbeadaba909e
#
_cell.length_a   1.000
_cell.length_b   1.000
_cell.length_c   1.000
_cell.angle_alpha   90.00
_cell.angle_beta   90.00
_cell.angle_gamma   90.00
#
_symmetry.space_group_name_H-M   'P 1'
#
loop_
_entity.id
_entity.type
_entity.pdbx_description
1 polymer ?
#
loop_
_entity_poly.entity_id
_entity_poly.type
_entity_poly.pdbx_seq_one_letter_code
_entity_poly.pdbx_strand_id
1 'polypeptide(L)'
;MKQKHLSSGIQKKYLKSTLILLLLALLLSMIGVWSYMHHTLKNNIIEKYEFADEKMGILLDNLYTKSKEVTAEAILNETIKKSLNAEELTDNEKNAVGKYFSYLDLDSIQDYCYMDNKGNVYTRSYSYVDAFDIKNTVFQKKLGTEYAKTVWFIAKDTLFNGKEDSLFITRYVHSLDYPSEPGIIILKMNPSFLNHIVTMDSEKADSSILTGIMDQNGNIYALNQKNTVLPDNVTKTLISACKKSSDTGIILNGEAVTGGYLSAYYQKDCSFSIFTYVPNEVVTSQTTQILIVLVLIYLIIVVLALLLSILFSNRFTRPIQEITTYMTGFDGGDYTHMPALHTNTELDQIGHSYNEMLGNIEQLVNEIKLQEKELRTSELNMLISQIN
;
A
#
# COMPACT_ATOMS: atom_id res chain seq x y z
N MET A 1 -6.95 -64.14 6.13
CA MET A 1 -6.38 -62.96 6.87
C MET A 1 -5.45 -62.05 6.08
N LYS A 2 -4.89 -62.49 4.93
CA LYS A 2 -3.99 -61.66 4.06
C LYS A 2 -4.69 -60.63 3.15
N GLN A 3 -5.98 -60.83 2.82
CA GLN A 3 -6.70 -59.94 1.89
C GLN A 3 -7.14 -58.59 2.48
N LYS A 4 -7.32 -58.47 3.80
CA LYS A 4 -7.74 -57.22 4.44
C LYS A 4 -6.67 -56.11 4.38
N HIS A 5 -5.39 -56.41 4.17
CA HIS A 5 -4.29 -55.46 4.08
C HIS A 5 -4.11 -54.83 2.69
N LEU A 6 -4.49 -55.51 1.60
CA LEU A 6 -4.35 -54.94 0.24
C LEU A 6 -5.40 -53.85 -0.05
N SER A 7 -6.66 -54.08 0.37
CA SER A 7 -7.74 -53.12 0.12
C SER A 7 -7.56 -51.79 0.84
N SER A 8 -7.02 -51.80 2.08
CA SER A 8 -6.72 -50.56 2.82
C SER A 8 -5.55 -49.76 2.21
N GLY A 9 -4.70 -50.42 1.41
CA GLY A 9 -3.53 -49.80 0.77
C GLY A 9 -3.89 -48.90 -0.43
N ILE A 10 -4.84 -49.34 -1.27
CA ILE A 10 -5.26 -48.59 -2.48
C ILE A 10 -6.06 -47.35 -2.06
N GLN A 11 -6.98 -47.49 -1.12
CA GLN A 11 -7.74 -46.36 -0.59
C GLN A 11 -6.87 -45.31 0.03
N LYS A 12 -5.89 -45.71 0.87
CA LYS A 12 -4.92 -44.81 1.47
C LYS A 12 -4.01 -44.14 0.43
N LYS A 13 -3.58 -44.87 -0.59
CA LYS A 13 -2.74 -44.29 -1.67
C LYS A 13 -3.52 -43.28 -2.50
N TYR A 14 -4.76 -43.57 -2.86
CA TYR A 14 -5.63 -42.63 -3.59
C TYR A 14 -5.87 -41.36 -2.78
N LEU A 15 -6.26 -41.48 -1.51
CA LEU A 15 -6.52 -40.38 -0.60
C LEU A 15 -5.26 -39.52 -0.38
N LYS A 16 -4.08 -40.15 -0.26
CA LYS A 16 -2.81 -39.48 -0.16
C LYS A 16 -2.45 -38.74 -1.45
N SER A 17 -2.67 -39.35 -2.63
CA SER A 17 -2.37 -38.72 -3.92
C SER A 17 -3.26 -37.50 -4.19
N THR A 18 -4.57 -37.61 -3.94
CA THR A 18 -5.51 -36.50 -4.12
C THR A 18 -5.22 -35.35 -3.15
N LEU A 19 -4.87 -35.66 -1.89
CA LEU A 19 -4.50 -34.68 -0.90
C LEU A 19 -3.22 -33.93 -1.30
N ILE A 20 -2.19 -34.64 -1.75
CA ILE A 20 -0.92 -34.02 -2.21
C ILE A 20 -1.19 -33.10 -3.39
N LEU A 21 -1.96 -33.53 -4.39
CA LEU A 21 -2.27 -32.73 -5.57
C LEU A 21 -3.06 -31.46 -5.20
N LEU A 22 -4.02 -31.60 -4.29
CA LEU A 22 -4.80 -30.47 -3.78
C LEU A 22 -3.93 -29.49 -2.99
N LEU A 23 -3.07 -29.97 -2.09
CA LEU A 23 -2.16 -29.11 -1.34
C LEU A 23 -1.19 -28.38 -2.27
N LEU A 24 -0.69 -29.05 -3.32
CA LEU A 24 0.21 -28.42 -4.29
C LEU A 24 -0.52 -27.33 -5.10
N ALA A 25 -1.76 -27.59 -5.54
CA ALA A 25 -2.57 -26.59 -6.23
C ALA A 25 -2.88 -25.37 -5.34
N LEU A 26 -3.23 -25.60 -4.06
CA LEU A 26 -3.46 -24.53 -3.09
C LEU A 26 -2.20 -23.71 -2.82
N LEU A 27 -1.04 -24.35 -2.71
CA LEU A 27 0.23 -23.67 -2.49
C LEU A 27 0.60 -22.80 -3.68
N LEU A 28 0.46 -23.28 -4.91
CA LEU A 28 0.71 -22.49 -6.12
C LEU A 28 -0.25 -21.30 -6.23
N SER A 29 -1.53 -21.49 -5.94
CA SER A 29 -2.52 -20.41 -5.95
C SER A 29 -2.24 -19.39 -4.86
N MET A 30 -1.80 -19.79 -3.67
CA MET A 30 -1.43 -18.91 -2.58
C MET A 30 -0.24 -18.01 -2.95
N ILE A 31 0.80 -18.58 -3.57
CA ILE A 31 1.97 -17.81 -4.05
C ILE A 31 1.52 -16.80 -5.11
N GLY A 32 0.69 -17.21 -6.07
CA GLY A 32 0.18 -16.32 -7.12
C GLY A 32 -0.65 -15.16 -6.57
N VAL A 33 -1.59 -15.45 -5.68
CA VAL A 33 -2.44 -14.42 -5.04
C VAL A 33 -1.60 -13.49 -4.18
N TRP A 34 -0.67 -14.02 -3.37
CA TRP A 34 0.22 -13.20 -2.54
C TRP A 34 1.06 -12.25 -3.39
N SER A 35 1.69 -12.75 -4.46
CA SER A 35 2.52 -11.93 -5.36
C SER A 35 1.70 -10.83 -6.04
N TYR A 36 0.52 -11.16 -6.54
CA TYR A 36 -0.39 -10.19 -7.16
C TYR A 36 -0.86 -9.12 -6.16
N MET A 37 -1.30 -9.54 -4.98
CA MET A 37 -1.78 -8.62 -3.94
C MET A 37 -0.68 -7.70 -3.42
N HIS A 38 0.52 -8.24 -3.19
CA HIS A 38 1.66 -7.42 -2.76
C HIS A 38 1.99 -6.34 -3.78
N HIS A 39 2.04 -6.69 -5.07
CA HIS A 39 2.30 -5.73 -6.15
C HIS A 39 1.19 -4.68 -6.26
N THR A 40 -0.07 -5.10 -6.24
CA THR A 40 -1.22 -4.20 -6.35
C THR A 40 -1.33 -3.24 -5.17
N LEU A 41 -1.19 -3.75 -3.94
CA LEU A 41 -1.22 -2.92 -2.73
C LEU A 41 -0.09 -1.89 -2.71
N LYS A 42 1.13 -2.33 -3.06
CA LYS A 42 2.26 -1.42 -3.19
C LYS A 42 1.94 -0.28 -4.15
N ASN A 43 1.48 -0.59 -5.37
CA ASN A 43 1.18 0.41 -6.38
C ASN A 43 0.05 1.35 -5.94
N ASN A 44 -1.02 0.82 -5.35
CA ASN A 44 -2.13 1.64 -4.84
C ASN A 44 -1.70 2.60 -3.72
N ILE A 45 -0.79 2.14 -2.82
CA ILE A 45 -0.26 2.99 -1.76
C ILE A 45 0.60 4.11 -2.37
N ILE A 46 1.49 3.78 -3.30
CA ILE A 46 2.34 4.76 -3.97
C ILE A 46 1.49 5.80 -4.71
N GLU A 47 0.55 5.36 -5.54
CA GLU A 47 -0.34 6.23 -6.32
C GLU A 47 -1.18 7.15 -5.42
N LYS A 48 -1.67 6.63 -4.28
CA LYS A 48 -2.40 7.43 -3.30
C LYS A 48 -1.55 8.59 -2.77
N TYR A 49 -0.30 8.32 -2.39
CA TYR A 49 0.57 9.35 -1.80
C TYR A 49 1.19 10.28 -2.85
N GLU A 50 1.41 9.80 -4.06
CA GLU A 50 1.75 10.66 -5.20
C GLU A 50 0.65 11.70 -5.46
N PHE A 51 -0.60 11.27 -5.52
CA PHE A 51 -1.75 12.17 -5.67
C PHE A 51 -1.87 13.16 -4.50
N ALA A 52 -1.59 12.70 -3.28
CA ALA A 52 -1.56 13.58 -2.11
C ALA A 52 -0.45 14.64 -2.22
N ASP A 53 0.76 14.26 -2.64
CA ASP A 53 1.89 15.17 -2.85
C ASP A 53 1.61 16.19 -3.96
N GLU A 54 0.98 15.78 -5.06
CA GLU A 54 0.55 16.68 -6.12
C GLU A 54 -0.46 17.72 -5.60
N LYS A 55 -1.47 17.27 -4.86
CA LYS A 55 -2.48 18.15 -4.26
C LYS A 55 -1.87 19.15 -3.28
N MET A 56 -0.98 18.68 -2.41
CA MET A 56 -0.24 19.54 -1.48
C MET A 56 0.71 20.47 -2.23
N GLY A 57 1.31 20.01 -3.32
CA GLY A 57 2.15 20.79 -4.22
C GLY A 57 1.39 21.96 -4.84
N ILE A 58 0.16 21.73 -5.31
CA ILE A 58 -0.71 22.80 -5.82
C ILE A 58 -1.02 23.84 -4.73
N LEU A 59 -1.21 23.41 -3.48
CA LEU A 59 -1.39 24.35 -2.37
C LEU A 59 -0.14 25.18 -2.10
N LEU A 60 1.04 24.58 -2.22
CA LEU A 60 2.32 25.29 -2.11
C LEU A 60 2.51 26.30 -3.24
N ASP A 61 2.14 25.93 -4.47
CA ASP A 61 2.16 26.84 -5.63
C ASP A 61 1.23 28.04 -5.45
N ASN A 62 0.02 27.79 -4.96
CA ASN A 62 -0.94 28.84 -4.67
C ASN A 62 -0.42 29.77 -3.57
N LEU A 63 0.21 29.20 -2.53
CA LEU A 63 0.80 29.98 -1.45
C LEU A 63 1.98 30.84 -1.95
N TYR A 64 2.84 30.28 -2.82
CA TYR A 64 3.91 31.00 -3.45
C TYR A 64 3.38 32.15 -4.30
N THR A 65 2.42 31.88 -5.18
CA THR A 65 1.80 32.88 -6.05
C THR A 65 1.16 34.01 -5.24
N LYS A 66 0.40 33.66 -4.19
CA LYS A 66 -0.24 34.62 -3.30
C LYS A 66 0.79 35.50 -2.58
N SER A 67 1.86 34.91 -2.06
CA SER A 67 2.92 35.67 -1.39
C SER A 67 3.67 36.62 -2.34
N LYS A 68 3.86 36.17 -3.59
CA LYS A 68 4.44 36.99 -4.65
C LYS A 68 3.54 38.19 -5.02
N GLU A 69 2.23 37.94 -5.16
CA GLU A 69 1.24 38.99 -5.43
C GLU A 69 1.23 40.03 -4.30
N VAL A 70 1.07 39.62 -3.06
CA VAL A 70 1.04 40.50 -1.89
C VAL A 70 2.31 41.37 -1.79
N THR A 71 3.47 40.74 -1.97
CA THR A 71 4.73 41.49 -1.93
C THR A 71 4.94 42.40 -3.15
N ALA A 72 4.33 42.05 -4.30
CA ALA A 72 4.37 42.92 -5.49
C ALA A 72 3.39 44.09 -5.41
N GLU A 73 2.18 43.86 -4.88
CA GLU A 73 1.18 44.90 -4.67
C GLU A 73 1.69 46.00 -3.73
N ALA A 74 2.48 45.63 -2.72
CA ALA A 74 3.13 46.60 -1.84
C ALA A 74 3.97 47.63 -2.60
N ILE A 75 4.65 47.23 -3.68
CA ILE A 75 5.47 48.13 -4.52
C ILE A 75 4.59 49.14 -5.25
N LEU A 76 3.37 48.77 -5.60
CA LEU A 76 2.43 49.63 -6.33
C LEU A 76 1.62 50.54 -5.41
N ASN A 77 1.61 50.25 -4.10
CA ASN A 77 0.83 51.03 -3.13
C ASN A 77 1.41 52.43 -2.88
N GLU A 78 0.57 53.47 -3.01
CA GLU A 78 0.97 54.86 -2.88
C GLU A 78 1.54 55.19 -1.50
N THR A 79 1.03 54.56 -0.42
CA THR A 79 1.54 54.78 0.95
C THR A 79 2.97 54.25 1.09
N ILE A 80 3.23 53.06 0.49
CA ILE A 80 4.56 52.45 0.49
C ILE A 80 5.53 53.25 -0.38
N LYS A 81 5.11 53.65 -1.60
CA LYS A 81 5.91 54.53 -2.46
C LYS A 81 6.29 55.80 -1.75
N LYS A 82 5.35 56.43 -1.04
CA LYS A 82 5.61 57.65 -0.27
C LYS A 82 6.63 57.42 0.83
N SER A 83 6.61 56.28 1.51
CA SER A 83 7.59 55.91 2.53
C SER A 83 9.02 55.79 1.99
N LEU A 84 9.17 55.41 0.72
CA LEU A 84 10.46 55.28 0.05
C LEU A 84 10.97 56.62 -0.50
N ASN A 85 10.07 57.50 -0.96
CA ASN A 85 10.45 58.73 -1.70
C ASN A 85 10.51 59.99 -0.83
N ALA A 86 9.72 60.10 0.25
CA ALA A 86 9.70 61.27 1.12
C ALA A 86 10.96 61.30 1.99
N GLU A 87 11.55 62.50 2.23
CA GLU A 87 12.69 62.66 3.15
C GLU A 87 12.32 62.29 4.58
N GLU A 88 11.17 62.77 5.05
CA GLU A 88 10.59 62.41 6.34
C GLU A 88 9.10 62.15 6.19
N LEU A 89 8.59 61.21 6.96
CA LEU A 89 7.17 60.90 7.05
C LEU A 89 6.57 61.51 8.31
N THR A 90 5.40 62.10 8.18
CA THR A 90 4.59 62.52 9.32
C THR A 90 4.08 61.30 10.10
N ASP A 91 3.71 61.45 11.36
CA ASP A 91 3.18 60.37 12.19
C ASP A 91 1.92 59.72 11.58
N ASN A 92 1.09 60.52 10.90
CA ASN A 92 -0.10 59.98 10.18
C ASN A 92 0.31 59.10 9.00
N GLU A 93 1.38 59.44 8.29
CA GLU A 93 1.89 58.63 7.17
C GLU A 93 2.56 57.35 7.65
N LYS A 94 3.33 57.42 8.75
CA LYS A 94 3.89 56.23 9.41
C LYS A 94 2.77 55.26 9.85
N ASN A 95 1.73 55.81 10.47
CA ASN A 95 0.54 55.02 10.84
C ASN A 95 -0.18 54.45 9.63
N ALA A 96 -0.23 55.13 8.50
CA ALA A 96 -0.83 54.60 7.27
C ALA A 96 -0.03 53.43 6.70
N VAL A 97 1.31 53.48 6.73
CA VAL A 97 2.18 52.35 6.33
C VAL A 97 1.91 51.13 7.23
N GLY A 98 1.89 51.31 8.55
CA GLY A 98 1.58 50.21 9.47
C GLY A 98 0.19 49.59 9.24
N LYS A 99 -0.81 50.48 8.98
CA LYS A 99 -2.17 50.00 8.64
C LYS A 99 -2.24 49.20 7.35
N TYR A 100 -1.48 49.60 6.32
CA TYR A 100 -1.46 48.84 5.05
C TYR A 100 -1.13 47.39 5.28
N PHE A 101 -0.06 47.09 6.03
CA PHE A 101 0.34 45.72 6.31
C PHE A 101 -0.58 45.00 7.28
N SER A 102 -1.28 45.71 8.17
CA SER A 102 -2.27 45.09 9.08
C SER A 102 -3.50 44.58 8.36
N TYR A 103 -3.81 45.14 7.18
CA TYR A 103 -4.92 44.66 6.32
C TYR A 103 -4.53 43.49 5.43
N LEU A 104 -3.26 43.06 5.43
CA LEU A 104 -2.86 41.81 4.78
C LEU A 104 -3.35 40.61 5.60
N ASP A 105 -4.67 40.38 5.55
CA ASP A 105 -5.32 39.27 6.25
C ASP A 105 -5.14 37.99 5.46
N LEU A 106 -3.95 37.39 5.62
CA LEU A 106 -3.69 36.07 5.06
C LEU A 106 -3.52 35.11 6.23
N ASP A 107 -4.39 34.11 6.30
CA ASP A 107 -4.31 33.01 7.30
C ASP A 107 -2.94 32.32 7.29
N SER A 108 -2.25 32.39 6.16
CA SER A 108 -0.92 31.84 5.95
C SER A 108 0.21 32.69 6.55
N ILE A 109 -0.01 33.95 6.91
CA ILE A 109 1.00 34.85 7.43
C ILE A 109 0.75 35.14 8.92
N GLN A 110 1.72 34.78 9.76
CA GLN A 110 1.67 35.01 11.19
C GLN A 110 2.06 36.46 11.54
N ASP A 111 3.19 36.92 10.99
CA ASP A 111 3.77 38.24 11.25
C ASP A 111 4.39 38.85 10.00
N TYR A 112 4.52 40.16 10.00
CA TYR A 112 5.21 40.91 8.96
C TYR A 112 6.17 41.93 9.55
N CYS A 113 7.21 42.28 8.79
CA CYS A 113 8.09 43.40 9.02
C CYS A 113 8.36 44.09 7.68
N TYR A 114 8.13 45.37 7.63
CA TYR A 114 8.55 46.22 6.53
C TYR A 114 9.56 47.23 7.05
N MET A 115 10.70 47.35 6.40
CA MET A 115 11.69 48.36 6.64
C MET A 115 11.82 49.22 5.39
N ASP A 116 11.63 50.55 5.52
CA ASP A 116 11.87 51.49 4.42
C ASP A 116 13.38 51.69 4.17
N ASN A 117 13.71 52.44 3.12
CA ASN A 117 15.11 52.74 2.74
C ASN A 117 15.84 53.61 3.75
N LYS A 118 15.14 54.25 4.68
CA LYS A 118 15.72 55.14 5.74
C LYS A 118 15.94 54.35 7.05
N GLY A 119 15.45 53.13 7.14
CA GLY A 119 15.56 52.29 8.31
C GLY A 119 14.41 52.40 9.29
N ASN A 120 13.28 53.05 8.92
CA ASN A 120 12.08 52.97 9.73
C ASN A 120 11.46 51.60 9.60
N VAL A 121 11.08 50.97 10.71
CA VAL A 121 10.58 49.62 10.78
C VAL A 121 9.10 49.64 11.17
N TYR A 122 8.28 48.91 10.41
CA TYR A 122 6.85 48.73 10.62
C TYR A 122 6.56 47.22 10.79
N THR A 123 6.00 46.84 11.92
CA THR A 123 5.75 45.44 12.25
C THR A 123 4.38 45.26 12.88
N ARG A 124 3.77 44.05 12.66
CA ARG A 124 2.53 43.66 13.33
C ARG A 124 2.77 43.27 14.78
N SER A 125 3.93 42.73 15.08
CA SER A 125 4.28 42.26 16.41
C SER A 125 4.63 43.42 17.33
N TYR A 126 4.28 43.34 18.60
CA TYR A 126 4.78 44.26 19.64
C TYR A 126 6.27 44.05 19.92
N SER A 127 6.94 43.17 19.19
CA SER A 127 8.37 42.96 19.28
C SER A 127 9.10 44.14 18.69
N TYR A 128 10.09 44.66 19.42
CA TYR A 128 11.00 45.68 18.89
C TYR A 128 11.94 45.00 17.89
N VAL A 129 11.76 45.30 16.61
CA VAL A 129 12.65 44.84 15.53
C VAL A 129 13.55 46.00 15.16
N ASP A 130 14.86 45.83 15.31
CA ASP A 130 15.84 46.86 14.95
C ASP A 130 16.20 46.75 13.46
N ALA A 131 16.33 47.89 12.79
CA ALA A 131 16.84 47.98 11.42
C ALA A 131 18.23 47.34 11.26
N PHE A 132 19.06 47.42 12.32
CA PHE A 132 20.37 46.77 12.37
C PHE A 132 20.25 45.23 12.25
N ASP A 133 19.30 44.64 12.93
CA ASP A 133 19.06 43.17 12.90
C ASP A 133 18.64 42.70 11.50
N ILE A 134 17.89 43.50 10.76
CA ILE A 134 17.51 43.22 9.39
C ILE A 134 18.72 43.32 8.44
N LYS A 135 19.48 44.40 8.53
CA LYS A 135 20.60 44.68 7.61
C LYS A 135 21.80 43.75 7.79
N ASN A 136 22.06 43.28 9.00
CA ASN A 136 23.26 42.50 9.32
C ASN A 136 23.02 41.01 9.52
N THR A 137 21.81 40.55 9.29
CA THR A 137 21.42 39.14 9.53
C THR A 137 21.24 38.32 8.25
N VAL A 138 20.76 37.09 8.43
CA VAL A 138 20.46 36.14 7.37
C VAL A 138 19.51 36.71 6.31
N PHE A 139 18.60 37.62 6.68
CA PHE A 139 17.58 38.16 5.80
C PHE A 139 18.18 38.91 4.60
N GLN A 140 19.11 39.83 4.83
CA GLN A 140 19.79 40.56 3.74
C GLN A 140 20.70 39.63 2.91
N LYS A 141 21.41 38.71 3.55
CA LYS A 141 22.25 37.75 2.84
C LYS A 141 21.44 36.82 1.90
N LYS A 142 20.23 36.44 2.28
CA LYS A 142 19.38 35.58 1.47
C LYS A 142 18.73 36.31 0.30
N LEU A 143 18.38 37.58 0.44
CA LEU A 143 17.91 38.41 -0.66
C LEU A 143 18.98 38.63 -1.74
N GLY A 144 20.26 38.68 -1.34
CA GLY A 144 21.36 38.90 -2.28
C GLY A 144 21.21 40.20 -3.08
N THR A 145 21.53 40.15 -4.37
CA THR A 145 21.39 41.26 -5.32
C THR A 145 20.15 41.13 -6.23
N GLU A 146 19.27 40.15 -5.98
CA GLU A 146 18.11 39.90 -6.84
C GLU A 146 16.90 40.74 -6.43
N TYR A 147 16.85 41.94 -6.95
CA TYR A 147 15.87 42.95 -6.58
C TYR A 147 14.42 42.67 -6.94
N ALA A 148 14.13 41.77 -7.89
CA ALA A 148 12.78 41.53 -8.37
C ALA A 148 12.16 40.23 -7.81
N LYS A 149 12.92 39.41 -7.07
CA LYS A 149 12.49 38.10 -6.61
C LYS A 149 11.90 38.12 -5.20
N THR A 150 10.89 37.32 -5.03
CA THR A 150 10.38 36.86 -3.72
C THR A 150 11.18 35.66 -3.31
N VAL A 151 11.90 35.72 -2.19
CA VAL A 151 12.79 34.64 -1.73
C VAL A 151 12.19 33.99 -0.49
N TRP A 152 12.10 32.67 -0.51
CA TRP A 152 11.67 31.85 0.60
C TRP A 152 12.89 31.19 1.25
N PHE A 153 12.95 31.15 2.56
CA PHE A 153 14.00 30.45 3.28
C PHE A 153 13.60 30.09 4.71
N ILE A 154 14.24 29.08 5.26
CA ILE A 154 14.13 28.70 6.67
C ILE A 154 15.28 29.34 7.43
N ALA A 155 14.96 29.98 8.54
CA ALA A 155 15.92 30.52 9.47
C ALA A 155 15.37 30.58 10.89
N LYS A 156 16.26 30.65 11.86
CA LYS A 156 15.90 30.92 13.26
C LYS A 156 15.18 32.26 13.37
N ASP A 157 14.04 32.26 14.04
CA ASP A 157 13.27 33.47 14.24
C ASP A 157 13.94 34.38 15.27
N THR A 158 14.75 35.30 14.77
CA THR A 158 15.41 36.31 15.59
C THR A 158 14.71 37.68 15.55
N LEU A 159 13.71 37.83 14.64
CA LEU A 159 13.01 39.11 14.48
C LEU A 159 11.73 39.21 15.31
N PHE A 160 10.97 38.12 15.40
CA PHE A 160 9.64 38.14 16.02
C PHE A 160 9.59 37.37 17.36
N ASN A 161 10.73 37.33 18.07
CA ASN A 161 10.87 36.63 19.36
C ASN A 161 10.51 35.12 19.34
N GLY A 162 10.59 34.50 18.18
CA GLY A 162 10.45 33.04 18.04
C GLY A 162 11.68 32.32 18.58
N LYS A 163 11.47 31.11 19.09
CA LYS A 163 12.56 30.25 19.57
C LYS A 163 12.94 29.18 18.56
N GLU A 164 12.07 28.92 17.59
CA GLU A 164 12.16 27.85 16.61
C GLU A 164 12.48 28.42 15.22
N ASP A 165 12.94 27.53 14.34
CA ASP A 165 13.10 27.87 12.93
C ASP A 165 11.74 28.17 12.31
N SER A 166 11.72 29.23 11.50
CA SER A 166 10.50 29.69 10.84
C SER A 166 10.74 29.86 9.34
N LEU A 167 9.68 29.71 8.56
CA LEU A 167 9.71 29.99 7.13
C LEU A 167 9.43 31.46 6.91
N PHE A 168 10.35 32.11 6.24
CA PHE A 168 10.30 33.53 5.90
C PHE A 168 10.18 33.73 4.40
N ILE A 169 9.42 34.76 4.03
CA ILE A 169 9.27 35.24 2.66
C ILE A 169 9.76 36.65 2.65
N THR A 170 10.72 36.96 1.80
CA THR A 170 11.32 38.27 1.74
C THR A 170 11.37 38.83 0.32
N ARG A 171 11.27 40.12 0.19
CA ARG A 171 11.38 40.84 -1.08
C ARG A 171 11.90 42.25 -0.89
N TYR A 172 12.74 42.73 -1.81
CA TYR A 172 13.07 44.14 -1.92
C TYR A 172 11.91 44.94 -2.51
N VAL A 173 11.67 46.12 -1.94
CA VAL A 173 10.68 47.08 -2.41
C VAL A 173 11.45 48.33 -2.93
N HIS A 174 11.39 48.54 -4.23
CA HIS A 174 12.07 49.66 -4.86
C HIS A 174 11.09 50.78 -5.16
N SER A 175 11.55 52.00 -4.97
CA SER A 175 10.97 53.13 -5.64
C SER A 175 11.40 53.13 -7.12
N LEU A 176 10.50 53.48 -8.02
CA LEU A 176 10.83 53.69 -9.44
C LEU A 176 11.75 54.92 -9.60
N ASP A 177 11.64 55.84 -8.68
CA ASP A 177 12.40 57.10 -8.73
C ASP A 177 13.79 56.98 -8.08
N TYR A 178 13.94 56.08 -7.09
CA TYR A 178 15.17 55.84 -6.33
C TYR A 178 15.50 54.36 -6.20
N PRO A 179 15.96 53.71 -7.26
CA PRO A 179 16.16 52.25 -7.27
C PRO A 179 17.38 51.80 -6.44
N SER A 180 18.28 52.73 -6.02
CA SER A 180 19.52 52.36 -5.35
C SER A 180 19.38 52.00 -3.87
N GLU A 181 18.30 52.42 -3.23
CA GLU A 181 18.06 52.20 -1.81
C GLU A 181 16.68 51.53 -1.59
N PRO A 182 16.62 50.20 -1.63
CA PRO A 182 15.36 49.49 -1.48
C PRO A 182 14.93 49.42 -0.01
N GLY A 183 13.60 49.40 0.20
CA GLY A 183 13.00 48.85 1.40
C GLY A 183 12.99 47.32 1.35
N ILE A 184 12.69 46.69 2.47
CA ILE A 184 12.61 45.22 2.61
C ILE A 184 11.28 44.82 3.24
N ILE A 185 10.55 43.94 2.60
CA ILE A 185 9.41 43.24 3.19
C ILE A 185 9.87 41.88 3.68
N ILE A 186 9.47 41.52 4.89
CA ILE A 186 9.69 40.22 5.50
C ILE A 186 8.34 39.74 6.02
N LEU A 187 7.87 38.60 5.53
CA LEU A 187 6.66 37.92 5.99
C LEU A 187 7.08 36.65 6.70
N LYS A 188 6.56 36.43 7.90
CA LYS A 188 6.71 35.17 8.63
C LYS A 188 5.48 34.30 8.38
N MET A 189 5.71 33.07 7.90
CA MET A 189 4.65 32.14 7.64
C MET A 189 4.05 31.60 8.93
N ASN A 190 2.75 31.33 8.89
CA ASN A 190 2.03 30.70 9.99
C ASN A 190 2.36 29.20 10.04
N PRO A 191 3.03 28.70 11.09
CA PRO A 191 3.36 27.28 11.21
C PRO A 191 2.12 26.38 11.22
N SER A 192 1.01 26.85 11.82
CA SER A 192 -0.24 26.07 11.87
C SER A 192 -0.84 25.83 10.48
N PHE A 193 -0.71 26.82 9.58
CA PHE A 193 -1.18 26.69 8.20
C PHE A 193 -0.36 25.63 7.44
N LEU A 194 0.98 25.67 7.56
CA LEU A 194 1.85 24.70 6.89
C LEU A 194 1.73 23.29 7.49
N ASN A 195 1.58 23.20 8.81
CA ASN A 195 1.27 21.91 9.45
C ASN A 195 -0.07 21.36 8.97
N HIS A 196 -1.07 22.21 8.74
CA HIS A 196 -2.35 21.77 8.17
C HIS A 196 -2.15 21.17 6.77
N ILE A 197 -1.33 21.76 5.92
CA ILE A 197 -1.02 21.21 4.58
C ILE A 197 -0.44 19.81 4.71
N VAL A 198 0.58 19.58 5.53
CA VAL A 198 1.24 18.27 5.66
C VAL A 198 0.41 17.24 6.43
N THR A 199 -0.63 17.66 7.16
CA THR A 199 -1.51 16.76 7.92
C THR A 199 -2.86 16.50 7.25
N MET A 200 -3.18 17.17 6.14
CA MET A 200 -4.49 17.07 5.47
C MET A 200 -4.94 15.63 5.19
N ASP A 201 -4.02 14.75 4.80
CA ASP A 201 -4.30 13.35 4.54
C ASP A 201 -3.88 12.40 5.68
N SER A 202 -3.34 12.94 6.78
CA SER A 202 -2.80 12.14 7.88
C SER A 202 -3.84 11.66 8.89
N GLU A 203 -5.04 12.22 8.93
CA GLU A 203 -6.11 11.80 9.86
C GLU A 203 -6.53 10.33 9.72
N LYS A 204 -6.22 9.70 8.58
CA LYS A 204 -6.44 8.28 8.30
C LYS A 204 -5.16 7.54 7.87
N ALA A 205 -4.02 8.23 7.89
CA ALA A 205 -2.75 7.63 7.49
C ALA A 205 -2.14 6.82 8.64
N ASP A 206 -1.41 5.77 8.27
CA ASP A 206 -0.57 5.03 9.23
C ASP A 206 0.43 6.01 9.85
N SER A 207 0.53 5.98 11.19
CA SER A 207 1.41 6.88 11.96
C SER A 207 2.90 6.75 11.61
N SER A 208 3.29 5.76 10.83
CA SER A 208 4.67 5.57 10.36
C SER A 208 5.01 6.33 9.07
N ILE A 209 4.01 6.87 8.35
CA ILE A 209 4.23 7.61 7.11
C ILE A 209 4.65 9.04 7.43
N LEU A 210 5.74 9.48 6.80
CA LEU A 210 6.29 10.81 7.02
C LEU A 210 6.00 11.71 5.82
N THR A 211 5.25 12.78 6.06
CA THR A 211 4.98 13.84 5.07
C THR A 211 5.54 15.14 5.59
N GLY A 212 6.25 15.90 4.74
CA GLY A 212 6.90 17.13 5.16
C GLY A 212 7.19 18.12 4.04
N ILE A 213 7.64 19.30 4.47
CA ILE A 213 8.10 20.38 3.60
C ILE A 213 9.59 20.61 3.87
N MET A 214 10.39 20.64 2.82
CA MET A 214 11.84 20.76 2.88
C MET A 214 12.36 21.75 1.83
N ASP A 215 13.41 22.50 2.15
CA ASP A 215 14.13 23.31 1.18
C ASP A 215 15.12 22.46 0.36
N GLN A 216 15.67 23.04 -0.72
CA GLN A 216 16.67 22.37 -1.58
C GLN A 216 18.00 22.01 -0.87
N ASN A 217 18.23 22.50 0.34
CA ASN A 217 19.44 22.24 1.13
C ASN A 217 19.23 21.10 2.15
N GLY A 218 18.01 20.61 2.31
CA GLY A 218 17.66 19.55 3.24
C GLY A 218 17.15 20.03 4.59
N ASN A 219 16.88 21.35 4.76
CA ASN A 219 16.26 21.85 5.97
C ASN A 219 14.77 21.55 5.94
N ILE A 220 14.28 20.79 6.91
CA ILE A 220 12.87 20.42 7.05
C ILE A 220 12.18 21.49 7.88
N TYR A 221 11.11 22.07 7.34
CA TYR A 221 10.33 23.08 8.04
C TYR A 221 9.11 22.49 8.75
N ALA A 222 8.37 21.65 8.08
CA ALA A 222 7.17 21.01 8.63
C ALA A 222 7.24 19.51 8.40
N LEU A 223 6.85 18.76 9.41
CA LEU A 223 6.71 17.31 9.34
C LEU A 223 5.41 16.92 10.07
N ASN A 224 4.63 16.01 9.48
CA ASN A 224 3.37 15.54 10.07
C ASN A 224 3.57 14.89 11.44
N GLN A 225 4.77 14.39 11.72
CA GLN A 225 5.13 13.82 13.03
C GLN A 225 6.23 14.65 13.70
N LYS A 226 5.88 15.27 14.81
CA LYS A 226 6.85 16.00 15.63
C LYS A 226 7.87 15.03 16.24
N ASN A 227 9.13 15.43 16.24
CA ASN A 227 10.28 14.70 16.80
C ASN A 227 10.70 13.41 16.04
N THR A 228 10.22 13.18 14.84
CA THR A 228 10.72 12.11 13.99
C THR A 228 11.84 12.63 13.09
N VAL A 229 12.91 11.87 13.00
CA VAL A 229 14.06 12.21 12.13
C VAL A 229 13.89 11.45 10.81
N LEU A 230 13.97 12.19 9.70
CA LEU A 230 13.95 11.58 8.37
C LEU A 230 15.25 10.79 8.15
N PRO A 231 15.21 9.58 7.59
CA PRO A 231 16.43 8.83 7.30
C PRO A 231 17.37 9.59 6.35
N ASP A 232 18.68 9.57 6.62
CA ASP A 232 19.68 10.31 5.86
C ASP A 232 19.68 10.02 4.35
N ASN A 233 19.40 8.76 3.98
CA ASN A 233 19.31 8.35 2.58
C ASN A 233 18.11 9.02 1.88
N VAL A 234 16.98 9.18 2.56
CA VAL A 234 15.77 9.87 2.05
C VAL A 234 16.09 11.33 1.81
N THR A 235 16.70 12.01 2.80
CA THR A 235 17.10 13.42 2.68
C THR A 235 18.08 13.62 1.52
N LYS A 236 19.09 12.75 1.36
CA LYS A 236 20.05 12.83 0.25
C LYS A 236 19.39 12.64 -1.11
N THR A 237 18.45 11.69 -1.22
CA THR A 237 17.70 11.44 -2.46
C THR A 237 16.85 12.66 -2.83
N LEU A 238 16.14 13.26 -1.87
CA LEU A 238 15.35 14.48 -2.07
C LEU A 238 16.21 15.64 -2.54
N ILE A 239 17.33 15.93 -1.86
CA ILE A 239 18.25 17.01 -2.26
C ILE A 239 18.76 16.78 -3.69
N SER A 240 19.12 15.54 -4.03
CA SER A 240 19.63 15.22 -5.37
C SER A 240 18.56 15.41 -6.45
N ALA A 241 17.31 15.03 -6.16
CA ALA A 241 16.18 15.19 -7.05
C ALA A 241 15.83 16.68 -7.27
N CYS A 242 15.75 17.47 -6.19
CA CYS A 242 15.53 18.91 -6.28
C CYS A 242 16.60 19.62 -7.12
N LYS A 243 17.88 19.27 -6.94
CA LYS A 243 19.00 19.86 -7.72
C LYS A 243 19.00 19.49 -9.20
N LYS A 244 18.45 18.34 -9.56
CA LYS A 244 18.37 17.87 -10.95
C LYS A 244 17.13 18.41 -11.67
N SER A 245 16.11 18.81 -10.92
CA SER A 245 14.86 19.27 -11.53
C SER A 245 15.02 20.66 -12.11
N SER A 246 14.59 20.86 -13.36
CA SER A 246 14.53 22.13 -14.07
C SER A 246 13.17 22.81 -13.97
N ASP A 247 12.13 22.08 -13.54
CA ASP A 247 10.74 22.53 -13.60
C ASP A 247 9.99 22.26 -12.29
N THR A 248 8.86 22.95 -12.10
CA THR A 248 7.91 22.69 -11.02
C THR A 248 7.07 21.45 -11.36
N GLY A 249 6.87 20.56 -10.39
CA GLY A 249 6.07 19.36 -10.56
C GLY A 249 6.56 18.17 -9.73
N ILE A 250 6.04 17.00 -10.01
CA ILE A 250 6.47 15.75 -9.38
C ILE A 250 7.90 15.45 -9.83
N ILE A 251 8.80 15.29 -8.88
CA ILE A 251 10.21 14.98 -9.12
C ILE A 251 10.61 13.55 -8.72
N LEU A 252 9.82 12.92 -7.86
CA LEU A 252 9.95 11.54 -7.43
C LEU A 252 8.56 10.92 -7.39
N ASN A 253 8.42 9.76 -8.04
CA ASN A 253 7.15 9.05 -8.15
C ASN A 253 7.26 7.66 -7.54
N GLY A 254 7.09 7.58 -6.21
CA GLY A 254 7.18 6.31 -5.50
C GLY A 254 8.52 5.58 -5.68
N GLU A 255 9.61 6.32 -5.82
CA GLU A 255 10.92 5.71 -6.00
C GLU A 255 11.33 4.88 -4.78
N ALA A 256 11.85 3.68 -5.04
CA ALA A 256 12.36 2.82 -3.99
C ALA A 256 13.64 3.40 -3.39
N VAL A 257 13.60 3.67 -2.09
CA VAL A 257 14.74 4.08 -1.28
C VAL A 257 14.99 3.03 -0.19
N THR A 258 16.17 3.04 0.42
CA THR A 258 16.45 2.11 1.52
C THR A 258 15.42 2.28 2.64
N GLY A 259 14.64 1.25 2.89
CA GLY A 259 13.63 1.23 3.94
C GLY A 259 12.20 1.61 3.52
N GLY A 260 11.97 2.04 2.27
CA GLY A 260 10.62 2.43 1.84
C GLY A 260 10.53 3.02 0.44
N TYR A 261 9.49 3.81 0.23
CA TYR A 261 9.19 4.49 -1.03
C TYR A 261 9.06 5.98 -0.79
N LEU A 262 9.49 6.77 -1.77
CA LEU A 262 9.57 8.21 -1.68
C LEU A 262 8.88 8.86 -2.87
N SER A 263 7.91 9.73 -2.60
CA SER A 263 7.29 10.63 -3.56
C SER A 263 7.62 12.06 -3.20
N ALA A 264 7.74 12.94 -4.18
CA ALA A 264 7.97 14.34 -3.91
C ALA A 264 7.51 15.24 -5.05
N TYR A 265 6.93 16.38 -4.68
CA TYR A 265 6.61 17.50 -5.54
C TYR A 265 7.59 18.67 -5.25
N TYR A 266 8.12 19.30 -6.28
CA TYR A 266 9.07 20.40 -6.15
C TYR A 266 8.51 21.67 -6.78
N GLN A 267 8.54 22.77 -6.01
CA GLN A 267 8.24 24.11 -6.49
C GLN A 267 9.55 24.86 -6.71
N LYS A 268 9.92 25.04 -7.98
CA LYS A 268 11.19 25.58 -8.41
C LYS A 268 11.43 27.02 -7.96
N ASP A 269 10.41 27.87 -8.11
CA ASP A 269 10.57 29.33 -7.89
C ASP A 269 10.87 29.67 -6.42
N CYS A 270 10.30 28.93 -5.47
CA CYS A 270 10.65 29.09 -4.05
C CYS A 270 11.71 28.10 -3.57
N SER A 271 12.07 27.09 -4.38
CA SER A 271 13.06 26.05 -4.06
C SER A 271 12.67 25.18 -2.86
N PHE A 272 11.37 24.89 -2.71
CA PHE A 272 10.83 24.00 -1.71
C PHE A 272 10.22 22.75 -2.33
N SER A 273 10.27 21.65 -1.59
CA SER A 273 9.60 20.41 -1.94
C SER A 273 8.65 19.97 -0.85
N ILE A 274 7.53 19.38 -1.25
CA ILE A 274 6.68 18.55 -0.41
C ILE A 274 7.03 17.12 -0.73
N PHE A 275 7.15 16.29 0.29
CA PHE A 275 7.51 14.88 0.11
C PHE A 275 6.69 13.98 1.04
N THR A 276 6.48 12.75 0.60
CA THR A 276 5.93 11.67 1.41
C THR A 276 6.84 10.45 1.35
N TYR A 277 7.30 10.01 2.53
CA TYR A 277 8.05 8.78 2.70
C TYR A 277 7.16 7.70 3.31
N VAL A 278 7.01 6.59 2.61
CA VAL A 278 6.23 5.42 3.01
C VAL A 278 7.18 4.29 3.39
N PRO A 279 7.33 3.94 4.68
CA PRO A 279 8.17 2.82 5.10
C PRO A 279 7.67 1.48 4.55
N ASN A 280 8.58 0.56 4.26
CA ASN A 280 8.24 -0.80 3.79
C ASN A 280 7.31 -1.53 4.77
N GLU A 281 7.40 -1.22 6.06
CA GLU A 281 6.56 -1.81 7.10
C GLU A 281 5.08 -1.56 6.87
N VAL A 282 4.70 -0.39 6.35
CA VAL A 282 3.31 -0.05 6.02
C VAL A 282 2.77 -0.98 4.94
N VAL A 283 3.52 -1.18 3.86
CA VAL A 283 3.15 -2.08 2.77
C VAL A 283 3.10 -3.52 3.26
N THR A 284 4.08 -3.92 4.07
CA THR A 284 4.20 -5.29 4.58
C THR A 284 3.10 -5.61 5.59
N SER A 285 2.76 -4.69 6.49
CA SER A 285 1.72 -4.90 7.50
C SER A 285 0.34 -5.11 6.86
N GLN A 286 -0.03 -4.31 5.87
CA GLN A 286 -1.27 -4.45 5.13
C GLN A 286 -1.31 -5.78 4.34
N THR A 287 -0.20 -6.14 3.69
CA THR A 287 -0.08 -7.42 2.99
C THR A 287 -0.21 -8.60 3.95
N THR A 288 0.39 -8.51 5.14
CA THR A 288 0.35 -9.57 6.16
C THR A 288 -1.07 -9.80 6.70
N GLN A 289 -1.86 -8.76 6.94
CA GLN A 289 -3.26 -8.89 7.36
C GLN A 289 -4.09 -9.67 6.33
N ILE A 290 -3.95 -9.35 5.05
CA ILE A 290 -4.62 -10.05 3.97
C ILE A 290 -4.14 -11.51 3.89
N LEU A 291 -2.84 -11.76 4.07
CA LEU A 291 -2.27 -13.09 4.06
C LEU A 291 -2.85 -13.98 5.16
N ILE A 292 -3.05 -13.46 6.38
CA ILE A 292 -3.68 -14.18 7.48
C ILE A 292 -5.11 -14.61 7.10
N VAL A 293 -5.90 -13.70 6.55
CA VAL A 293 -7.27 -14.01 6.10
C VAL A 293 -7.26 -15.08 5.01
N LEU A 294 -6.34 -14.98 4.06
CA LEU A 294 -6.18 -15.93 2.97
C LEU A 294 -5.80 -17.32 3.47
N VAL A 295 -4.88 -17.43 4.44
CA VAL A 295 -4.50 -18.69 5.10
C VAL A 295 -5.68 -19.31 5.80
N LEU A 296 -6.52 -18.54 6.50
CA LEU A 296 -7.73 -19.05 7.15
C LEU A 296 -8.73 -19.61 6.12
N ILE A 297 -8.93 -18.93 4.99
CA ILE A 297 -9.79 -19.42 3.91
C ILE A 297 -9.26 -20.74 3.34
N TYR A 298 -7.96 -20.84 3.06
CA TYR A 298 -7.35 -22.07 2.57
C TYR A 298 -7.45 -23.23 3.57
N LEU A 299 -7.32 -22.94 4.86
CA LEU A 299 -7.51 -23.96 5.91
C LEU A 299 -8.94 -24.53 5.88
N ILE A 300 -9.94 -23.66 5.72
CA ILE A 300 -11.35 -24.09 5.57
C ILE A 300 -11.51 -24.97 4.32
N ILE A 301 -10.92 -24.57 3.19
CA ILE A 301 -10.99 -25.35 1.94
C ILE A 301 -10.35 -26.72 2.11
N VAL A 302 -9.20 -26.82 2.78
CA VAL A 302 -8.53 -28.10 3.06
C VAL A 302 -9.42 -29.01 3.92
N VAL A 303 -10.02 -28.49 4.98
CA VAL A 303 -10.93 -29.25 5.84
C VAL A 303 -12.14 -29.75 5.04
N LEU A 304 -12.75 -28.88 4.24
CA LEU A 304 -13.88 -29.24 3.39
C LEU A 304 -13.50 -30.32 2.37
N ALA A 305 -12.34 -30.19 1.73
CA ALA A 305 -11.84 -31.17 0.78
C ALA A 305 -11.56 -32.54 1.42
N LEU A 306 -11.03 -32.55 2.65
CA LEU A 306 -10.85 -33.78 3.42
C LEU A 306 -12.20 -34.44 3.72
N LEU A 307 -13.19 -33.68 4.17
CA LEU A 307 -14.55 -34.22 4.41
C LEU A 307 -15.16 -34.80 3.13
N LEU A 308 -15.10 -34.05 2.02
CA LEU A 308 -15.59 -34.54 0.72
C LEU A 308 -14.83 -35.78 0.26
N SER A 309 -13.50 -35.82 0.45
CA SER A 309 -12.69 -37.00 0.08
C SER A 309 -13.08 -38.24 0.88
N ILE A 310 -13.37 -38.11 2.18
CA ILE A 310 -13.87 -39.21 3.01
C ILE A 310 -15.26 -39.68 2.55
N LEU A 311 -16.17 -38.73 2.28
CA LEU A 311 -17.52 -39.08 1.75
C LEU A 311 -17.42 -39.78 0.42
N PHE A 312 -16.60 -39.33 -0.50
CA PHE A 312 -16.38 -39.91 -1.81
C PHE A 312 -15.76 -41.32 -1.69
N SER A 313 -14.76 -41.46 -0.80
CA SER A 313 -14.15 -42.77 -0.52
C SER A 313 -15.14 -43.78 0.01
N ASN A 314 -16.01 -43.40 0.94
CA ASN A 314 -17.02 -44.30 1.50
C ASN A 314 -18.11 -44.66 0.48
N ARG A 315 -18.52 -43.72 -0.38
CA ARG A 315 -19.63 -43.90 -1.30
C ARG A 315 -19.25 -44.65 -2.60
N PHE A 316 -18.00 -44.47 -3.05
CA PHE A 316 -17.54 -45.05 -4.33
C PHE A 316 -16.40 -46.04 -4.17
N THR A 317 -15.32 -45.67 -3.50
CA THR A 317 -14.11 -46.50 -3.48
C THR A 317 -14.30 -47.78 -2.67
N ARG A 318 -15.01 -47.72 -1.56
CA ARG A 318 -15.24 -48.87 -0.69
C ARG A 318 -16.14 -49.92 -1.33
N PRO A 319 -17.30 -49.59 -1.95
CA PRO A 319 -18.11 -50.56 -2.69
C PRO A 319 -17.37 -51.18 -3.86
N ILE A 320 -16.59 -50.41 -4.64
CA ILE A 320 -15.79 -50.97 -5.74
C ILE A 320 -14.80 -52.03 -5.23
N GLN A 321 -14.18 -51.79 -4.08
CA GLN A 321 -13.27 -52.74 -3.46
C GLN A 321 -13.99 -53.99 -2.98
N GLU A 322 -15.20 -53.84 -2.46
CA GLU A 322 -16.03 -54.97 -2.06
C GLU A 322 -16.38 -55.84 -3.28
N ILE A 323 -16.85 -55.25 -4.38
CA ILE A 323 -17.09 -55.94 -5.65
C ILE A 323 -15.85 -56.71 -6.11
N THR A 324 -14.70 -56.00 -6.15
CA THR A 324 -13.43 -56.61 -6.59
C THR A 324 -13.02 -57.77 -5.70
N THR A 325 -13.25 -57.70 -4.39
CA THR A 325 -12.91 -58.76 -3.43
C THR A 325 -13.77 -59.99 -3.67
N TYR A 326 -15.07 -59.82 -3.88
CA TYR A 326 -15.97 -60.94 -4.20
C TYR A 326 -15.63 -61.58 -5.55
N MET A 327 -15.36 -60.76 -6.59
CA MET A 327 -14.97 -61.26 -7.92
C MET A 327 -13.64 -62.03 -7.90
N THR A 328 -12.62 -61.55 -7.17
CA THR A 328 -11.31 -62.20 -7.08
C THR A 328 -11.26 -63.37 -6.11
N GLY A 329 -12.19 -63.43 -5.17
CA GLY A 329 -12.32 -64.54 -4.22
C GLY A 329 -13.05 -65.78 -4.78
N PHE A 330 -13.66 -65.63 -5.95
CA PHE A 330 -14.34 -66.81 -6.59
C PHE A 330 -13.29 -67.79 -7.17
N ASP A 331 -13.22 -68.98 -6.60
CA ASP A 331 -12.30 -70.06 -7.00
C ASP A 331 -12.99 -71.23 -7.69
N GLY A 332 -14.29 -71.10 -8.03
CA GLY A 332 -15.09 -72.08 -8.69
C GLY A 332 -15.75 -73.11 -7.76
N GLY A 333 -15.52 -73.01 -6.44
CA GLY A 333 -16.09 -73.90 -5.43
C GLY A 333 -17.05 -73.24 -4.43
N ASP A 334 -16.91 -71.94 -4.22
CA ASP A 334 -17.71 -71.15 -3.27
C ASP A 334 -18.57 -70.11 -4.01
N TYR A 335 -19.89 -70.36 -4.13
CA TYR A 335 -20.86 -69.50 -4.80
C TYR A 335 -21.46 -68.46 -3.83
N THR A 336 -20.60 -67.81 -3.00
CA THR A 336 -21.07 -66.83 -2.04
C THR A 336 -21.55 -65.57 -2.74
N HIS A 337 -22.85 -65.30 -2.62
CA HIS A 337 -23.45 -64.08 -3.17
C HIS A 337 -22.96 -62.82 -2.44
N MET A 338 -22.72 -61.76 -3.22
CA MET A 338 -22.37 -60.47 -2.69
C MET A 338 -23.60 -59.81 -2.04
N PRO A 339 -23.48 -59.23 -0.82
CA PRO A 339 -24.57 -58.47 -0.20
C PRO A 339 -24.92 -57.22 -1.01
N ALA A 340 -26.16 -56.75 -0.90
CA ALA A 340 -26.57 -55.49 -1.54
C ALA A 340 -25.75 -54.32 -1.05
N LEU A 341 -25.17 -53.54 -1.97
CA LEU A 341 -24.23 -52.46 -1.65
C LEU A 341 -24.94 -51.18 -1.17
N HIS A 342 -26.21 -50.99 -1.55
CA HIS A 342 -27.04 -49.80 -1.18
C HIS A 342 -26.39 -48.46 -1.48
N THR A 343 -25.69 -48.37 -2.60
CA THR A 343 -24.98 -47.12 -3.00
C THR A 343 -25.88 -46.15 -3.74
N ASN A 344 -27.04 -46.62 -4.25
CA ASN A 344 -27.92 -45.90 -5.16
C ASN A 344 -27.19 -45.38 -6.41
N THR A 345 -26.26 -46.17 -6.93
CA THR A 345 -25.48 -45.89 -8.14
C THR A 345 -25.43 -47.13 -9.03
N GLU A 346 -24.79 -47.00 -10.20
CA GLU A 346 -24.55 -48.12 -11.13
C GLU A 346 -23.76 -49.28 -10.48
N LEU A 347 -23.13 -49.05 -9.34
CA LEU A 347 -22.42 -50.08 -8.57
C LEU A 347 -23.38 -51.15 -8.01
N ASP A 348 -24.61 -50.79 -7.66
CA ASP A 348 -25.62 -51.70 -7.20
C ASP A 348 -26.03 -52.65 -8.34
N GLN A 349 -26.10 -52.13 -9.59
CA GLN A 349 -26.41 -52.93 -10.78
C GLN A 349 -25.28 -53.93 -11.09
N ILE A 350 -24.00 -53.52 -10.95
CA ILE A 350 -22.85 -54.41 -11.12
C ILE A 350 -22.89 -55.53 -10.10
N GLY A 351 -23.22 -55.24 -8.84
CA GLY A 351 -23.39 -56.24 -7.80
C GLY A 351 -24.49 -57.24 -8.11
N HIS A 352 -25.62 -56.77 -8.63
CA HIS A 352 -26.72 -57.64 -9.04
C HIS A 352 -26.33 -58.55 -10.20
N SER A 353 -25.71 -57.97 -11.26
CA SER A 353 -25.24 -58.72 -12.42
C SER A 353 -24.22 -59.83 -12.06
N TYR A 354 -23.30 -59.46 -11.08
CA TYR A 354 -22.37 -60.49 -10.56
C TYR A 354 -23.08 -61.66 -9.88
N ASN A 355 -24.06 -61.40 -9.02
CA ASN A 355 -24.82 -62.41 -8.34
C ASN A 355 -25.67 -63.31 -9.34
N GLU A 356 -26.21 -62.66 -10.38
CA GLU A 356 -26.95 -63.39 -11.45
C GLU A 356 -26.00 -64.28 -12.24
N MET A 357 -24.80 -63.82 -12.59
CA MET A 357 -23.77 -64.64 -13.23
C MET A 357 -23.36 -65.83 -12.36
N LEU A 358 -23.16 -65.65 -11.04
CA LEU A 358 -22.86 -66.73 -10.12
C LEU A 358 -23.95 -67.74 -10.07
N GLY A 359 -25.23 -67.35 -10.00
CA GLY A 359 -26.37 -68.26 -10.05
C GLY A 359 -26.39 -69.09 -11.31
N ASN A 360 -26.12 -68.47 -12.47
CA ASN A 360 -26.04 -69.20 -13.73
C ASN A 360 -24.91 -70.25 -13.77
N ILE A 361 -23.72 -69.86 -13.21
CA ILE A 361 -22.55 -70.73 -13.11
C ILE A 361 -22.87 -71.92 -12.17
N GLU A 362 -23.49 -71.68 -11.01
CA GLU A 362 -23.89 -72.70 -10.06
C GLU A 362 -24.85 -73.67 -10.69
N GLN A 363 -25.85 -73.20 -11.44
CA GLN A 363 -26.79 -74.03 -12.16
C GLN A 363 -26.08 -74.90 -13.19
N LEU A 364 -25.22 -74.34 -14.02
CA LEU A 364 -24.46 -75.10 -15.03
C LEU A 364 -23.58 -76.20 -14.41
N VAL A 365 -22.89 -75.87 -13.30
CA VAL A 365 -22.03 -76.84 -12.59
C VAL A 365 -22.89 -77.99 -12.00
N ASN A 366 -24.04 -77.65 -11.47
CA ASN A 366 -24.97 -78.70 -10.96
C ASN A 366 -25.52 -79.58 -12.07
N GLU A 367 -25.84 -79.02 -13.26
CA GLU A 367 -26.23 -79.76 -14.43
C GLU A 367 -25.12 -80.71 -14.91
N ILE A 368 -23.88 -80.25 -14.99
CA ILE A 368 -22.70 -81.03 -15.35
C ILE A 368 -22.52 -82.21 -14.35
N LYS A 369 -22.62 -81.95 -13.05
CA LYS A 369 -22.50 -82.96 -12.00
C LYS A 369 -23.61 -84.02 -12.13
N LEU A 370 -24.85 -83.64 -12.49
CA LEU A 370 -25.94 -84.54 -12.70
C LEU A 370 -25.68 -85.44 -13.93
N GLN A 371 -25.26 -84.83 -15.05
CA GLN A 371 -24.88 -85.52 -16.26
C GLN A 371 -23.74 -86.53 -16.05
N GLU A 372 -22.70 -86.10 -15.30
CA GLU A 372 -21.58 -87.00 -14.94
C GLU A 372 -22.02 -88.19 -14.09
N LYS A 373 -22.96 -87.96 -13.13
CA LYS A 373 -23.52 -89.01 -12.32
C LYS A 373 -24.37 -90.01 -13.16
N GLU A 374 -25.20 -89.52 -14.08
CA GLU A 374 -25.97 -90.33 -15.02
C GLU A 374 -25.05 -91.12 -15.93
N LEU A 375 -24.00 -90.55 -16.46
CA LEU A 375 -23.00 -91.18 -17.28
C LEU A 375 -22.29 -92.28 -16.52
N ARG A 376 -21.83 -92.07 -15.33
CA ARG A 376 -21.21 -93.09 -14.44
C ARG A 376 -22.18 -94.22 -14.12
N THR A 377 -23.46 -93.92 -13.87
CA THR A 377 -24.49 -94.94 -13.61
C THR A 377 -24.75 -95.79 -14.86
N SER A 378 -24.77 -95.17 -16.02
CA SER A 378 -24.90 -95.88 -17.30
C SER A 378 -23.70 -96.77 -17.58
N GLU A 379 -22.47 -96.28 -17.36
CA GLU A 379 -21.23 -97.07 -17.49
C GLU A 379 -21.23 -98.28 -16.54
N LEU A 380 -21.62 -98.09 -15.27
CA LEU A 380 -21.75 -99.18 -14.30
C LEU A 380 -22.76 -100.22 -14.74
N ASN A 381 -23.92 -99.79 -15.23
CA ASN A 381 -24.93 -100.68 -15.74
C ASN A 381 -24.46 -101.48 -16.97
N MET A 382 -23.71 -100.86 -17.86
CA MET A 382 -23.07 -101.47 -19.01
C MET A 382 -22.04 -102.54 -18.59
N LEU A 383 -21.18 -102.19 -17.62
CA LEU A 383 -20.20 -103.13 -17.06
C LEU A 383 -20.90 -104.37 -16.37
N ILE A 384 -21.97 -104.13 -15.62
CA ILE A 384 -22.75 -105.18 -14.98
C ILE A 384 -23.39 -106.10 -16.05
N SER A 385 -23.90 -105.53 -17.16
CA SER A 385 -24.47 -106.32 -18.26
C SER A 385 -23.44 -107.11 -19.08
N GLN A 386 -22.17 -106.84 -18.99
CA GLN A 386 -21.09 -107.61 -19.62
C GLN A 386 -20.57 -108.78 -18.77
N ILE A 387 -20.88 -108.77 -17.48
CA ILE A 387 -20.47 -109.83 -16.53
C ILE A 387 -21.50 -110.90 -16.33
N ASN A 388 -22.74 -110.72 -16.78
CA ASN A 388 -23.80 -111.75 -16.80
C ASN A 388 -23.93 -112.30 -18.23
#